data_9ea44380a414ed3d36dd5d8e8679b9eb
#
_entry.id   9ea44380a414ed3d36dd5d8e8679b9eb
#
_cell.length_a   1.000
_cell.length_b   1.000
_cell.length_c   1.000
_cell.angle_alpha   90.00
_cell.angle_beta   90.00
_cell.angle_gamma   90.00
#
_symmetry.space_group_name_H-M   'P 1'
#
loop_
_entity.id
_entity.type
_entity.pdbx_description
1 polymer ?
#
loop_
_entity_poly.entity_id
_entity_poly.type
_entity_poly.pdbx_seq_one_letter_code
_entity_poly.pdbx_strand_id
1 'polypeptide(L)'
;TENLIGMPLLDKDGKRVKTDGVAEYVTQESIAGMNDEVMYQHLNALWKNFCIVDAYEPGSVFKPFTVAAALESGSITGNETYNCEGFLHVGDYKIKCHQTFGDGPLTVQQGVERSCNVVLMNVAFALGKTEFVNYQHSFNFGLKTNIDLAGEPRTASMIYHEDNIGMTDLATNSFGQSFNATMIQVITGFCSLINGGNYYAPHVASRITTADGATIENIEPRLLKQT
;
A
#
# COMPACT_ATOMS: atom_id res chain seq x y z
N THR A 1 -5.66 24.07 -19.18
CA THR A 1 -5.90 23.18 -20.33
C THR A 1 -4.62 22.83 -21.08
N GLU A 2 -3.65 23.75 -21.25
CA GLU A 2 -2.36 23.47 -21.92
C GLU A 2 -1.59 22.30 -21.30
N ASN A 3 -1.68 22.09 -20.00
CA ASN A 3 -1.06 20.97 -19.29
C ASN A 3 -1.65 19.60 -19.65
N LEU A 4 -2.76 19.55 -20.38
CA LEU A 4 -3.35 18.29 -20.85
C LEU A 4 -2.67 17.75 -22.10
N ILE A 5 -1.99 18.60 -22.88
CA ILE A 5 -1.34 18.22 -24.15
C ILE A 5 -0.29 17.13 -23.88
N GLY A 6 -0.38 16.03 -24.65
CA GLY A 6 0.50 14.87 -24.50
C GLY A 6 0.06 13.85 -23.45
N MET A 7 -1.01 14.11 -22.68
CA MET A 7 -1.65 13.09 -21.86
C MET A 7 -2.38 12.05 -22.73
N PRO A 8 -2.54 10.81 -22.28
CA PRO A 8 -3.41 9.85 -22.97
C PRO A 8 -4.82 10.42 -23.12
N LEU A 9 -5.39 10.34 -24.32
CA LEU A 9 -6.77 10.75 -24.57
C LEU A 9 -7.73 9.79 -23.82
N LEU A 10 -8.66 10.37 -23.05
CA LEU A 10 -9.66 9.64 -22.27
C LEU A 10 -11.04 9.83 -22.89
N ASP A 11 -11.89 8.82 -22.80
CA ASP A 11 -13.31 8.91 -23.09
C ASP A 11 -14.09 9.48 -21.88
N LYS A 12 -15.42 9.58 -22.02
CA LYS A 12 -16.31 10.05 -20.95
C LYS A 12 -16.27 9.18 -19.68
N ASP A 13 -15.88 7.91 -19.81
CA ASP A 13 -15.76 6.97 -18.69
C ASP A 13 -14.35 6.95 -18.07
N GLY A 14 -13.45 7.84 -18.54
CA GLY A 14 -12.06 7.93 -18.09
C GLY A 14 -11.15 6.83 -18.63
N LYS A 15 -11.58 6.07 -19.62
CA LYS A 15 -10.77 5.03 -20.26
C LYS A 15 -9.92 5.61 -21.38
N ARG A 16 -8.73 5.05 -21.57
CA ARG A 16 -7.82 5.46 -22.66
C ARG A 16 -8.43 5.14 -24.03
N VAL A 17 -8.52 6.15 -24.88
CA VAL A 17 -8.92 6.00 -26.27
C VAL A 17 -7.77 5.36 -27.06
N LYS A 18 -8.12 4.42 -27.93
CA LYS A 18 -7.19 3.74 -28.85
C LYS A 18 -7.81 3.65 -30.24
N THR A 19 -7.02 3.94 -31.26
CA THR A 19 -7.39 3.69 -32.67
C THR A 19 -6.45 2.61 -33.21
N ASP A 20 -6.99 1.54 -33.73
CA ASP A 20 -6.26 0.35 -34.23
C ASP A 20 -5.28 -0.24 -33.17
N GLY A 21 -5.66 -0.16 -31.87
CA GLY A 21 -4.84 -0.63 -30.74
C GLY A 21 -3.75 0.33 -30.26
N VAL A 22 -3.54 1.45 -30.96
CA VAL A 22 -2.57 2.50 -30.60
C VAL A 22 -3.24 3.54 -29.72
N ALA A 23 -2.60 3.90 -28.60
CA ALA A 23 -3.10 4.92 -27.70
C ALA A 23 -3.08 6.29 -28.38
N GLU A 24 -4.18 7.01 -28.27
CA GLU A 24 -4.26 8.41 -28.68
C GLU A 24 -3.86 9.35 -27.55
N TYR A 25 -3.38 10.52 -27.90
CA TYR A 25 -2.93 11.54 -26.97
C TYR A 25 -3.65 12.87 -27.22
N VAL A 26 -3.78 13.65 -26.15
CA VAL A 26 -4.40 14.97 -26.19
C VAL A 26 -3.57 15.92 -27.04
N THR A 27 -4.21 16.55 -28.03
CA THR A 27 -3.65 17.61 -28.87
C THR A 27 -4.41 18.92 -28.64
N GLN A 28 -3.90 20.03 -29.19
CA GLN A 28 -4.58 21.32 -29.15
C GLN A 28 -5.98 21.27 -29.81
N GLU A 29 -6.11 20.51 -30.89
CA GLU A 29 -7.38 20.35 -31.62
C GLU A 29 -8.36 19.51 -30.81
N SER A 30 -7.90 18.42 -30.16
CA SER A 30 -8.76 17.59 -29.33
C SER A 30 -9.30 18.36 -28.12
N ILE A 31 -8.53 19.27 -27.53
CA ILE A 31 -8.98 20.14 -26.43
C ILE A 31 -10.15 21.02 -26.89
N ALA A 32 -10.05 21.62 -28.07
CA ALA A 32 -11.09 22.48 -28.60
C ALA A 32 -12.42 21.74 -28.89
N GLY A 33 -12.35 20.44 -29.12
CA GLY A 33 -13.52 19.58 -29.36
C GLY A 33 -14.04 18.82 -28.13
N MET A 34 -13.38 18.92 -26.97
CA MET A 34 -13.81 18.23 -25.74
C MET A 34 -15.08 18.87 -25.18
N ASN A 35 -16.05 18.03 -24.85
CA ASN A 35 -17.17 18.44 -24.01
C ASN A 35 -16.73 18.47 -22.52
N ASP A 36 -17.57 19.06 -21.67
CA ASP A 36 -17.26 19.24 -20.25
C ASP A 36 -16.98 17.90 -19.53
N GLU A 37 -17.71 16.84 -19.85
CA GLU A 37 -17.56 15.53 -19.22
C GLU A 37 -16.18 14.93 -19.48
N VAL A 38 -15.74 14.93 -20.74
CA VAL A 38 -14.40 14.47 -21.14
C VAL A 38 -13.30 15.36 -20.57
N MET A 39 -13.53 16.69 -20.57
CA MET A 39 -12.61 17.65 -19.96
C MET A 39 -12.40 17.36 -18.46
N TYR A 40 -13.47 17.09 -17.72
CA TYR A 40 -13.40 16.73 -16.30
C TYR A 40 -12.60 15.44 -16.07
N GLN A 41 -12.72 14.43 -16.93
CA GLN A 41 -11.92 13.21 -16.80
C GLN A 41 -10.41 13.50 -16.92
N HIS A 42 -10.03 14.34 -17.86
CA HIS A 42 -8.62 14.73 -18.03
C HIS A 42 -8.11 15.60 -16.88
N LEU A 43 -8.91 16.56 -16.40
CA LEU A 43 -8.54 17.38 -15.25
C LEU A 43 -8.41 16.56 -13.97
N ASN A 44 -9.32 15.63 -13.73
CA ASN A 44 -9.24 14.72 -12.61
C ASN A 44 -7.99 13.83 -12.69
N ALA A 45 -7.65 13.32 -13.88
CA ALA A 45 -6.44 12.53 -14.09
C ALA A 45 -5.16 13.36 -13.86
N LEU A 46 -5.16 14.64 -14.28
CA LEU A 46 -4.04 15.57 -14.09
C LEU A 46 -3.83 15.91 -12.61
N TRP A 47 -4.93 16.15 -11.88
CA TRP A 47 -4.88 16.55 -10.47
C TRP A 47 -4.76 15.38 -9.50
N LYS A 48 -4.99 14.17 -9.98
CA LYS A 48 -4.90 12.97 -9.18
C LYS A 48 -3.47 12.71 -8.71
N ASN A 49 -3.25 12.76 -7.41
CA ASN A 49 -2.01 12.31 -6.82
C ASN A 49 -2.07 10.79 -6.61
N PHE A 50 -1.45 10.01 -7.50
CA PHE A 50 -1.49 8.54 -7.46
C PHE A 50 -0.90 7.96 -6.17
N CYS A 51 0.05 8.63 -5.53
CA CYS A 51 0.62 8.17 -4.25
C CYS A 51 -0.40 8.13 -3.11
N ILE A 52 -1.45 8.98 -3.21
CA ILE A 52 -2.48 9.14 -2.17
C ILE A 52 -3.75 8.40 -2.56
N VAL A 53 -4.11 8.42 -3.86
CA VAL A 53 -5.42 7.97 -4.33
C VAL A 53 -5.42 6.52 -4.77
N ASP A 54 -4.35 6.06 -5.45
CA ASP A 54 -4.32 4.71 -6.01
C ASP A 54 -3.88 3.69 -4.95
N ALA A 55 -4.68 2.65 -4.82
CA ALA A 55 -4.37 1.51 -3.97
C ALA A 55 -3.85 0.34 -4.82
N TYR A 56 -2.91 -0.40 -4.27
CA TYR A 56 -2.25 -1.54 -4.90
C TYR A 56 -1.90 -2.60 -3.87
N GLU A 57 -1.62 -3.80 -4.30
CA GLU A 57 -1.06 -4.85 -3.44
C GLU A 57 0.39 -4.48 -3.08
N PRO A 58 0.73 -4.23 -1.81
CA PRO A 58 2.07 -3.73 -1.44
C PRO A 58 3.18 -4.74 -1.71
N GLY A 59 2.85 -6.02 -1.78
CA GLY A 59 3.84 -7.07 -2.02
C GLY A 59 4.87 -7.16 -0.90
N SER A 60 6.10 -7.53 -1.24
CA SER A 60 7.15 -7.85 -0.27
C SER A 60 7.56 -6.71 0.67
N VAL A 61 7.21 -5.46 0.38
CA VAL A 61 7.44 -4.36 1.33
C VAL A 61 6.55 -4.46 2.59
N PHE A 62 5.52 -5.32 2.56
CA PHE A 62 4.68 -5.60 3.71
C PHE A 62 5.28 -6.61 4.70
N LYS A 63 6.23 -7.43 4.27
CA LYS A 63 6.83 -8.51 5.10
C LYS A 63 7.39 -8.04 6.46
N PRO A 64 8.09 -6.90 6.55
CA PRO A 64 8.53 -6.37 7.84
C PRO A 64 7.40 -6.12 8.83
N PHE A 65 6.22 -5.70 8.38
CA PHE A 65 5.05 -5.51 9.25
C PHE A 65 4.56 -6.84 9.85
N THR A 66 4.50 -7.90 9.03
CA THR A 66 4.12 -9.23 9.51
C THR A 66 5.09 -9.77 10.56
N VAL A 67 6.40 -9.61 10.33
CA VAL A 67 7.43 -10.05 11.29
C VAL A 67 7.40 -9.21 12.56
N ALA A 68 7.27 -7.88 12.45
CA ALA A 68 7.19 -7.01 13.61
C ALA A 68 5.96 -7.34 14.49
N ALA A 69 4.80 -7.54 13.86
CA ALA A 69 3.59 -7.96 14.56
C ALA A 69 3.78 -9.28 15.33
N ALA A 70 4.41 -10.26 14.68
CA ALA A 70 4.64 -11.56 15.30
C ALA A 70 5.68 -11.53 16.45
N LEU A 71 6.69 -10.67 16.36
CA LEU A 71 7.66 -10.44 17.41
C LEU A 71 7.03 -9.68 18.59
N GLU A 72 6.31 -8.60 18.32
CA GLU A 72 5.70 -7.75 19.35
C GLU A 72 4.62 -8.49 20.13
N SER A 73 3.80 -9.31 19.44
CA SER A 73 2.80 -10.17 20.10
C SER A 73 3.41 -11.34 20.90
N GLY A 74 4.71 -11.60 20.74
CA GLY A 74 5.36 -12.78 21.33
C GLY A 74 5.00 -14.10 20.65
N SER A 75 4.34 -14.06 19.49
CA SER A 75 3.98 -15.27 18.72
C SER A 75 5.19 -15.99 18.13
N ILE A 76 6.28 -15.25 17.92
CA ILE A 76 7.60 -15.78 17.58
C ILE A 76 8.67 -15.08 18.41
N THR A 77 9.85 -15.71 18.50
CA THR A 77 11.04 -15.16 19.18
C THR A 77 12.06 -14.57 18.21
N GLY A 78 11.88 -14.83 16.88
CA GLY A 78 12.84 -14.50 15.83
C GLY A 78 13.90 -15.58 15.59
N ASN A 79 14.00 -16.61 16.46
CA ASN A 79 14.97 -17.71 16.33
C ASN A 79 14.41 -18.93 15.57
N GLU A 80 13.15 -18.88 15.17
CA GLU A 80 12.49 -19.95 14.44
C GLU A 80 13.16 -20.17 13.08
N THR A 81 13.12 -21.42 12.64
CA THR A 81 13.61 -21.83 11.32
C THR A 81 12.48 -22.55 10.57
N TYR A 82 12.24 -22.15 9.34
CA TYR A 82 11.22 -22.72 8.45
C TYR A 82 11.87 -23.25 7.16
N ASN A 83 11.38 -24.39 6.67
CA ASN A 83 11.89 -24.99 5.43
C ASN A 83 11.11 -24.47 4.23
N CYS A 84 11.80 -23.83 3.27
CA CYS A 84 11.22 -23.37 2.03
C CYS A 84 11.47 -24.38 0.90
N GLU A 85 10.42 -25.10 0.51
CA GLU A 85 10.43 -26.03 -0.63
C GLU A 85 9.98 -25.36 -1.94
N GLY A 86 9.95 -24.00 -1.98
CA GLY A 86 9.46 -23.23 -3.11
C GLY A 86 7.95 -23.03 -3.12
N PHE A 87 7.23 -23.60 -2.16
CA PHE A 87 5.77 -23.45 -1.99
C PHE A 87 5.33 -23.88 -0.58
N LEU A 88 4.08 -23.55 -0.26
CA LEU A 88 3.38 -24.06 0.92
C LEU A 88 1.95 -24.44 0.51
N HIS A 89 1.46 -25.59 1.01
CA HIS A 89 0.05 -25.95 0.87
C HIS A 89 -0.77 -25.31 1.98
N VAL A 90 -1.83 -24.60 1.61
CA VAL A 90 -2.78 -23.94 2.53
C VAL A 90 -4.18 -24.38 2.12
N GLY A 91 -4.77 -25.31 2.84
CA GLY A 91 -5.97 -26.02 2.39
C GLY A 91 -5.71 -26.69 1.04
N ASP A 92 -6.59 -26.44 0.08
CA ASP A 92 -6.50 -27.01 -1.27
C ASP A 92 -5.57 -26.22 -2.22
N TYR A 93 -4.99 -25.11 -1.74
CA TYR A 93 -4.18 -24.22 -2.57
C TYR A 93 -2.68 -24.46 -2.37
N LYS A 94 -1.94 -24.43 -3.48
CA LYS A 94 -0.48 -24.45 -3.49
C LYS A 94 0.04 -23.03 -3.74
N ILE A 95 0.43 -22.33 -2.67
CA ILE A 95 0.95 -20.96 -2.74
C ILE A 95 2.47 -21.02 -2.96
N LYS A 96 2.92 -20.41 -4.06
CA LYS A 96 4.33 -20.47 -4.48
C LYS A 96 5.18 -19.39 -3.83
N CYS A 97 6.44 -19.74 -3.54
CA CYS A 97 7.49 -18.76 -3.30
C CYS A 97 7.99 -18.20 -4.64
N HIS A 98 8.63 -17.02 -4.61
CA HIS A 98 9.32 -16.49 -5.79
C HIS A 98 10.51 -17.39 -6.18
N GLN A 99 11.21 -18.00 -5.20
CA GLN A 99 12.20 -19.05 -5.43
C GLN A 99 11.47 -20.38 -5.53
N THR A 100 11.18 -20.82 -6.77
CA THR A 100 10.33 -22.00 -7.03
C THR A 100 10.99 -23.33 -6.71
N PHE A 101 12.33 -23.38 -6.64
CA PHE A 101 13.09 -24.58 -6.25
C PHE A 101 13.26 -24.69 -4.72
N GLY A 102 12.87 -23.64 -3.98
CA GLY A 102 13.05 -23.52 -2.55
C GLY A 102 14.44 -23.02 -2.15
N ASP A 103 14.51 -22.46 -0.95
CA ASP A 103 15.75 -21.98 -0.32
C ASP A 103 16.24 -22.93 0.77
N GLY A 104 15.49 -24.01 1.03
CA GLY A 104 15.75 -24.90 2.18
C GLY A 104 15.44 -24.25 3.53
N PRO A 105 16.13 -24.66 4.61
CA PRO A 105 15.91 -24.09 5.94
C PRO A 105 16.38 -22.64 6.02
N LEU A 106 15.50 -21.76 6.49
CA LEU A 106 15.75 -20.33 6.69
C LEU A 106 15.31 -19.90 8.08
N THR A 107 16.13 -19.12 8.77
CA THR A 107 15.67 -18.36 9.94
C THR A 107 14.68 -17.29 9.52
N VAL A 108 13.93 -16.71 10.47
CA VAL A 108 13.04 -15.58 10.21
C VAL A 108 13.79 -14.42 9.53
N GLN A 109 14.99 -14.07 10.05
CA GLN A 109 15.84 -13.04 9.45
C GLN A 109 16.19 -13.35 7.99
N GLN A 110 16.71 -14.56 7.73
CA GLN A 110 17.05 -15.00 6.37
C GLN A 110 15.81 -15.01 5.44
N GLY A 111 14.63 -15.35 6.00
CA GLY A 111 13.35 -15.30 5.28
C GLY A 111 13.00 -13.88 4.81
N VAL A 112 13.25 -12.87 5.63
CA VAL A 112 13.08 -11.46 5.24
C VAL A 112 14.16 -11.03 4.23
N GLU A 113 15.42 -11.31 4.47
CA GLU A 113 16.55 -10.98 3.59
C GLU A 113 16.38 -11.56 2.18
N ARG A 114 15.91 -12.81 2.08
CA ARG A 114 15.65 -13.50 0.82
C ARG A 114 14.22 -13.28 0.29
N SER A 115 13.42 -12.48 1.00
CA SER A 115 12.02 -12.24 0.65
C SER A 115 11.19 -13.53 0.48
N CYS A 116 11.41 -14.53 1.34
CA CYS A 116 10.78 -15.84 1.24
C CYS A 116 9.31 -15.80 1.65
N ASN A 117 8.39 -16.11 0.72
CA ASN A 117 6.96 -16.16 1.02
C ASN A 117 6.62 -17.28 2.02
N VAL A 118 7.30 -18.44 1.93
CA VAL A 118 7.01 -19.59 2.80
C VAL A 118 7.31 -19.25 4.27
N VAL A 119 8.43 -18.58 4.55
CA VAL A 119 8.74 -18.12 5.92
C VAL A 119 7.64 -17.19 6.44
N LEU A 120 7.22 -16.21 5.61
CA LEU A 120 6.23 -15.22 6.03
C LEU A 120 4.84 -15.82 6.25
N MET A 121 4.43 -16.81 5.44
CA MET A 121 3.19 -17.55 5.69
C MET A 121 3.23 -18.27 7.05
N ASN A 122 4.32 -18.96 7.36
CA ASN A 122 4.46 -19.62 8.65
C ASN A 122 4.49 -18.65 9.85
N VAL A 123 5.15 -17.51 9.70
CA VAL A 123 5.13 -16.42 10.69
C VAL A 123 3.71 -15.90 10.91
N ALA A 124 2.93 -15.67 9.84
CA ALA A 124 1.55 -15.23 9.97
C ALA A 124 0.64 -16.30 10.58
N PHE A 125 0.89 -17.57 10.32
CA PHE A 125 0.14 -18.65 10.97
C PHE A 125 0.45 -18.75 12.47
N ALA A 126 1.69 -18.51 12.87
CA ALA A 126 2.06 -18.42 14.29
C ALA A 126 1.38 -17.22 14.97
N LEU A 127 1.31 -16.07 14.28
CA LEU A 127 0.63 -14.86 14.75
C LEU A 127 -0.89 -15.07 14.90
N GLY A 128 -1.51 -15.74 13.94
CA GLY A 128 -2.94 -15.97 13.90
C GLY A 128 -3.73 -14.79 13.31
N LYS A 129 -4.99 -15.05 12.96
CA LYS A 129 -5.86 -14.12 12.23
C LYS A 129 -6.17 -12.85 13.00
N THR A 130 -6.57 -12.99 14.24
CA THR A 130 -6.99 -11.88 15.10
C THR A 130 -5.85 -10.88 15.29
N GLU A 131 -4.69 -11.35 15.70
CA GLU A 131 -3.53 -10.48 15.90
C GLU A 131 -3.03 -9.89 14.58
N PHE A 132 -3.04 -10.67 13.49
CA PHE A 132 -2.67 -10.14 12.17
C PHE A 132 -3.53 -8.93 11.75
N VAL A 133 -4.86 -9.03 11.89
CA VAL A 133 -5.79 -7.94 11.57
C VAL A 133 -5.60 -6.76 12.53
N ASN A 134 -5.44 -7.03 13.83
CA ASN A 134 -5.19 -6.00 14.84
C ASN A 134 -3.95 -5.16 14.52
N TYR A 135 -2.84 -5.83 14.15
CA TYR A 135 -1.61 -5.13 13.78
C TYR A 135 -1.70 -4.41 12.43
N GLN A 136 -2.45 -4.95 11.43
CA GLN A 136 -2.75 -4.18 10.22
C GLN A 136 -3.41 -2.83 10.57
N HIS A 137 -4.40 -2.83 11.45
CA HIS A 137 -5.04 -1.60 11.93
C HIS A 137 -4.10 -0.72 12.77
N SER A 138 -3.24 -1.32 13.60
CA SER A 138 -2.24 -0.58 14.37
C SER A 138 -1.28 0.17 13.46
N PHE A 139 -0.85 -0.41 12.35
CA PHE A 139 -0.06 0.25 11.30
C PHE A 139 -0.89 1.15 10.37
N ASN A 140 -2.17 1.34 10.67
CA ASN A 140 -3.11 2.24 9.98
C ASN A 140 -3.53 1.79 8.56
N PHE A 141 -3.33 0.51 8.20
CA PHE A 141 -3.90 -0.02 6.97
C PHE A 141 -5.43 -0.03 7.06
N GLY A 142 -6.09 0.27 5.96
CA GLY A 142 -7.55 0.43 5.90
C GLY A 142 -8.09 1.78 6.41
N LEU A 143 -7.24 2.60 7.05
CA LEU A 143 -7.61 3.89 7.61
C LEU A 143 -6.96 5.04 6.82
N LYS A 144 -7.52 6.26 6.93
CA LYS A 144 -6.90 7.45 6.37
C LYS A 144 -5.63 7.81 7.14
N THR A 145 -4.59 8.24 6.42
CA THR A 145 -3.37 8.77 7.03
C THR A 145 -3.56 10.18 7.56
N ASN A 146 -4.60 10.87 7.08
CA ASN A 146 -4.88 12.29 7.34
C ASN A 146 -3.77 13.21 6.82
N ILE A 147 -3.19 12.86 5.66
CA ILE A 147 -2.29 13.75 4.94
C ILE A 147 -3.01 15.08 4.62
N ASP A 148 -2.29 16.17 4.64
CA ASP A 148 -2.78 17.53 4.36
C ASP A 148 -3.06 17.80 2.86
N LEU A 149 -3.29 16.74 2.08
CA LEU A 149 -3.66 16.81 0.66
C LEU A 149 -5.05 16.24 0.42
N ALA A 150 -5.73 16.78 -0.60
CA ALA A 150 -7.04 16.31 -1.00
C ALA A 150 -6.98 14.96 -1.73
N GLY A 151 -8.09 14.21 -1.68
CA GLY A 151 -8.29 13.02 -2.49
C GLY A 151 -7.97 11.69 -1.80
N GLU A 152 -7.54 11.67 -0.54
CA GLU A 152 -7.28 10.43 0.19
C GLU A 152 -8.57 9.58 0.31
N PRO A 153 -8.62 8.36 -0.27
CA PRO A 153 -9.80 7.51 -0.24
C PRO A 153 -9.99 6.82 1.12
N ARG A 154 -11.18 6.25 1.32
CA ARG A 154 -11.41 5.25 2.36
C ARG A 154 -11.04 3.88 1.82
N THR A 155 -10.15 3.16 2.50
CA THR A 155 -9.61 1.87 2.07
C THR A 155 -10.01 0.70 2.97
N ALA A 156 -10.94 0.92 3.91
CA ALA A 156 -11.38 -0.12 4.85
C ALA A 156 -11.92 -1.39 4.15
N SER A 157 -12.63 -1.23 3.03
CA SER A 157 -13.12 -2.36 2.22
C SER A 157 -12.05 -3.07 1.39
N MET A 158 -10.81 -2.58 1.40
CA MET A 158 -9.70 -3.12 0.63
C MET A 158 -8.78 -4.03 1.46
N ILE A 159 -9.07 -4.18 2.75
CA ILE A 159 -8.38 -5.09 3.68
C ILE A 159 -9.38 -6.10 4.23
N TYR A 160 -8.86 -7.20 4.76
CA TYR A 160 -9.69 -8.18 5.47
C TYR A 160 -9.94 -7.76 6.91
N HIS A 161 -11.03 -8.29 7.46
CA HIS A 161 -11.41 -8.17 8.87
C HIS A 161 -11.42 -9.56 9.51
N GLU A 162 -11.45 -9.64 10.82
CA GLU A 162 -11.37 -10.90 11.56
C GLU A 162 -12.45 -11.91 11.17
N ASP A 163 -13.65 -11.44 10.85
CA ASP A 163 -14.82 -12.24 10.50
C ASP A 163 -14.75 -12.83 9.08
N ASN A 164 -13.95 -12.25 8.19
CA ASN A 164 -13.91 -12.66 6.78
C ASN A 164 -12.53 -13.14 6.29
N ILE A 165 -11.46 -13.02 7.08
CA ILE A 165 -10.13 -13.50 6.70
C ILE A 165 -10.03 -15.03 6.78
N GLY A 166 -9.83 -15.70 5.63
CA GLY A 166 -9.55 -17.12 5.55
C GLY A 166 -8.06 -17.44 5.80
N MET A 167 -7.72 -18.73 5.90
CA MET A 167 -6.30 -19.15 6.06
C MET A 167 -5.47 -18.84 4.81
N THR A 168 -6.07 -18.94 3.62
CA THR A 168 -5.41 -18.60 2.36
C THR A 168 -5.17 -17.08 2.27
N ASP A 169 -6.14 -16.29 2.73
CA ASP A 169 -6.03 -14.83 2.75
C ASP A 169 -4.94 -14.39 3.73
N LEU A 170 -4.91 -14.98 4.94
CA LEU A 170 -3.84 -14.74 5.91
C LEU A 170 -2.46 -15.06 5.32
N ALA A 171 -2.34 -16.20 4.61
CA ALA A 171 -1.11 -16.60 3.96
C ALA A 171 -0.65 -15.56 2.94
N THR A 172 -1.53 -15.14 2.02
CA THR A 172 -1.18 -14.18 0.95
C THR A 172 -0.98 -12.77 1.50
N ASN A 173 -1.77 -12.35 2.48
CA ASN A 173 -1.62 -11.07 3.15
C ASN A 173 -0.27 -10.96 3.86
N SER A 174 0.29 -12.06 4.39
CA SER A 174 1.58 -12.06 5.09
C SER A 174 2.75 -11.50 4.28
N PHE A 175 2.67 -11.59 2.96
CA PHE A 175 3.67 -11.05 2.04
C PHE A 175 3.11 -9.96 1.11
N GLY A 176 1.98 -9.35 1.50
CA GLY A 176 1.46 -8.15 0.88
C GLY A 176 0.63 -8.36 -0.37
N GLN A 177 -0.03 -9.51 -0.53
CA GLN A 177 -0.97 -9.80 -1.62
C GLN A 177 -2.39 -10.01 -1.09
N SER A 178 -3.37 -9.98 -1.99
CA SER A 178 -4.81 -10.15 -1.71
C SER A 178 -5.45 -9.06 -0.85
N PHE A 179 -4.78 -7.95 -0.63
CA PHE A 179 -5.33 -6.72 -0.08
C PHE A 179 -4.68 -5.51 -0.74
N ASN A 180 -5.30 -4.33 -0.63
CA ASN A 180 -4.77 -3.12 -1.24
C ASN A 180 -4.56 -2.01 -0.21
N ALA A 181 -3.49 -1.24 -0.40
CA ALA A 181 -3.16 -0.05 0.37
C ALA A 181 -2.62 1.03 -0.57
N THR A 182 -2.75 2.29 -0.19
CA THR A 182 -2.14 3.40 -0.93
C THR A 182 -0.64 3.51 -0.59
N MET A 183 0.15 4.11 -1.47
CA MET A 183 1.58 4.33 -1.21
C MET A 183 1.81 5.14 0.06
N ILE A 184 0.96 6.15 0.32
CA ILE A 184 1.08 6.96 1.54
C ILE A 184 0.78 6.14 2.80
N GLN A 185 -0.16 5.19 2.78
CA GLN A 185 -0.39 4.28 3.90
C GLN A 185 0.85 3.40 4.16
N VAL A 186 1.40 2.81 3.10
CA VAL A 186 2.57 1.92 3.21
C VAL A 186 3.78 2.67 3.77
N ILE A 187 4.11 3.85 3.22
CA ILE A 187 5.29 4.60 3.68
C ILE A 187 5.12 5.14 5.10
N THR A 188 3.92 5.63 5.47
CA THR A 188 3.67 6.16 6.81
C THR A 188 3.70 5.05 7.86
N GLY A 189 3.10 3.89 7.56
CA GLY A 189 3.22 2.70 8.40
C GLY A 189 4.68 2.24 8.53
N PHE A 190 5.44 2.24 7.43
CA PHE A 190 6.85 1.86 7.47
C PHE A 190 7.70 2.84 8.30
N CYS A 191 7.41 4.14 8.24
CA CYS A 191 8.04 5.12 9.11
C CYS A 191 7.78 4.82 10.59
N SER A 192 6.55 4.43 10.97
CA SER A 192 6.27 4.05 12.37
C SER A 192 7.04 2.80 12.78
N LEU A 193 7.19 1.83 11.89
CA LEU A 193 7.94 0.60 12.14
C LEU A 193 9.41 0.86 12.50
N ILE A 194 10.05 1.85 11.88
CA ILE A 194 11.50 2.11 12.05
C ILE A 194 11.83 3.24 13.02
N ASN A 195 10.82 3.95 13.56
CA ASN A 195 11.02 5.10 14.46
C ASN A 195 10.59 4.84 15.91
N GLY A 196 10.47 3.55 16.29
CA GLY A 196 10.05 3.15 17.64
C GLY A 196 8.54 3.16 17.85
N GLY A 197 7.75 2.92 16.80
CA GLY A 197 6.29 2.76 16.87
C GLY A 197 5.49 4.06 16.81
N ASN A 198 6.11 5.20 16.53
CA ASN A 198 5.42 6.48 16.50
C ASN A 198 4.78 6.73 15.13
N TYR A 199 3.45 6.67 15.05
CA TYR A 199 2.71 6.95 13.83
C TYR A 199 2.33 8.42 13.74
N TYR A 200 2.98 9.17 12.85
CA TYR A 200 2.73 10.59 12.61
C TYR A 200 1.77 10.79 11.43
N ALA A 201 0.94 11.83 11.48
CA ALA A 201 0.20 12.29 10.30
C ALA A 201 1.22 12.78 9.26
N PRO A 202 1.23 12.21 8.04
CA PRO A 202 2.09 12.73 6.99
C PRO A 202 1.62 14.13 6.57
N HIS A 203 2.55 15.03 6.26
CA HIS A 203 2.23 16.36 5.77
C HIS A 203 3.26 16.82 4.73
N VAL A 204 2.82 17.66 3.81
CA VAL A 204 3.64 18.24 2.73
C VAL A 204 3.98 19.70 3.06
N ALA A 205 3.02 20.42 3.67
CA ALA A 205 3.24 21.78 4.10
C ALA A 205 4.15 21.81 5.34
N SER A 206 5.23 22.58 5.30
CA SER A 206 6.09 22.84 6.47
C SER A 206 5.72 24.14 7.19
N ARG A 207 5.19 25.12 6.44
CA ARG A 207 4.75 26.40 6.97
C ARG A 207 3.80 27.12 6.02
N ILE A 208 3.02 28.02 6.58
CA ILE A 208 2.15 28.95 5.86
C ILE A 208 2.75 30.36 5.99
N THR A 209 2.87 31.08 4.87
CA THR A 209 3.42 32.44 4.85
C THR A 209 2.47 33.40 4.16
N THR A 210 2.59 34.69 4.48
CA THR A 210 2.02 35.78 3.70
C THR A 210 2.72 35.93 2.35
N ALA A 211 2.17 36.74 1.45
CA ALA A 211 2.75 37.00 0.13
C ALA A 211 4.13 37.69 0.20
N ASP A 212 4.39 38.46 1.24
CA ASP A 212 5.65 39.12 1.54
C ASP A 212 6.65 38.25 2.32
N GLY A 213 6.29 36.97 2.59
CA GLY A 213 7.18 35.98 3.18
C GLY A 213 7.15 35.88 4.70
N ALA A 214 6.32 36.67 5.40
CA ALA A 214 6.16 36.56 6.85
C ALA A 214 5.47 35.24 7.20
N THR A 215 6.00 34.52 8.18
CA THR A 215 5.41 33.25 8.64
C THR A 215 4.11 33.51 9.40
N ILE A 216 3.01 32.88 8.95
CA ILE A 216 1.72 32.87 9.64
C ILE A 216 1.69 31.68 10.62
N GLU A 217 2.13 30.50 10.16
CA GLU A 217 2.08 29.27 10.95
C GLU A 217 3.18 28.31 10.52
N ASN A 218 3.81 27.63 11.46
CA ASN A 218 4.66 26.47 11.21
C ASN A 218 3.82 25.21 11.42
N ILE A 219 3.94 24.24 10.52
CA ILE A 219 3.26 22.96 10.64
C ILE A 219 4.19 21.99 11.36
N GLU A 220 3.85 21.69 12.61
CA GLU A 220 4.63 20.76 13.43
C GLU A 220 4.20 19.30 13.21
N PRO A 221 5.11 18.32 13.31
CA PRO A 221 4.79 16.90 13.21
C PRO A 221 3.75 16.50 14.27
N ARG A 222 2.63 15.92 13.82
CA ARG A 222 1.52 15.50 14.70
C ARG A 222 1.54 14.01 14.91
N LEU A 223 1.90 13.56 16.13
CA LEU A 223 1.77 12.17 16.54
C LEU A 223 0.29 11.80 16.63
N LEU A 224 -0.13 10.74 15.95
CA LEU A 224 -1.51 10.23 15.97
C LEU A 224 -1.67 9.09 16.96
N LYS A 225 -0.70 8.17 17.00
CA LYS A 225 -0.72 7.00 17.89
C LYS A 225 0.66 6.37 17.99
N GLN A 226 0.82 5.47 18.95
CA GLN A 226 1.90 4.50 19.04
C GLN A 226 1.40 3.15 18.52
N THR A 227 2.17 2.50 17.65
CA THR A 227 1.86 1.20 17.03
C THR A 227 2.58 0.09 17.74
#